data_1d3c1353196269c22bb4deb24ba0805c
#
_entry.id   1d3c1353196269c22bb4deb24ba0805c
#
_cell.length_a   1.000
_cell.length_b   1.000
_cell.length_c   1.000
_cell.angle_alpha   90.00
_cell.angle_beta   90.00
_cell.angle_gamma   90.00
#
_symmetry.space_group_name_H-M   'P 1'
#
loop_
_entity.id
_entity.type
_entity.pdbx_description
1 polymer ?
#
loop_
_entity_poly.entity_id
_entity_poly.type
_entity_poly.pdbx_seq_one_letter_code
_entity_poly.pdbx_strand_id
1 'polypeptide(L)'
;MVQDLQAGPAVTVANFADRLAEAVERKRSQLVVGLDPVVDLLPVELRGEDDPASACARFCCGIIDAVAPYAAVVKPQSAFFEALGFDGVRALEEVCAYGRSAGLIVIADAKRGDIGSTARAYAAAFVEPRGAAPPLADAVTVNPYLGRDALEPFLAACRREGAGLFCLVKTSNAGGADVQDVTLSDGRLLWQHVAGLVREWGDELVGDRGLSAVGAVVGATFPQEVAEARRLLPQTVLLLPGIGAQGGAPADVAAAFTSGPASALVSASRSVIYAFRAGGGDWRSAAGAEAARLARDVWAVSGW
;
A
#
# COMPACT_ATOMS: atom_id res chain seq x y z
N MET A 1 25.06 -30.44 -35.34
CA MET A 1 24.09 -29.34 -35.57
C MET A 1 23.31 -29.17 -34.27
N VAL A 2 23.70 -28.18 -33.47
CA VAL A 2 22.96 -27.78 -32.28
C VAL A 2 21.95 -26.75 -32.78
N GLN A 3 20.66 -27.03 -32.69
CA GLN A 3 19.61 -26.10 -33.03
C GLN A 3 19.62 -24.98 -31.98
N ASP A 4 19.85 -23.72 -32.43
CA ASP A 4 19.58 -22.51 -31.67
C ASP A 4 18.09 -22.49 -31.30
N LEU A 5 17.78 -22.78 -30.04
CA LEU A 5 16.50 -22.45 -29.45
C LEU A 5 16.43 -20.94 -29.35
N GLN A 6 15.80 -20.29 -30.33
CA GLN A 6 15.44 -18.89 -30.28
C GLN A 6 14.61 -18.67 -29.02
N ALA A 7 15.15 -17.89 -28.06
CA ALA A 7 14.39 -17.41 -26.93
C ALA A 7 13.18 -16.63 -27.47
N GLY A 8 11.98 -17.11 -27.14
CA GLY A 8 10.74 -16.41 -27.45
C GLY A 8 10.80 -14.98 -26.89
N PRO A 9 9.96 -14.05 -27.39
CA PRO A 9 9.95 -12.67 -26.90
C PRO A 9 9.77 -12.68 -25.38
N ALA A 10 10.67 -12.00 -24.67
CA ALA A 10 10.58 -11.84 -23.24
C ALA A 10 9.19 -11.23 -22.92
N VAL A 11 8.38 -11.93 -22.15
CA VAL A 11 7.11 -11.39 -21.67
C VAL A 11 7.46 -10.18 -20.81
N THR A 12 7.21 -8.98 -21.33
CA THR A 12 7.44 -7.74 -20.60
C THR A 12 6.44 -7.72 -19.44
N VAL A 13 6.91 -7.87 -18.22
CA VAL A 13 6.05 -7.80 -17.04
C VAL A 13 5.62 -6.35 -16.88
N ALA A 14 4.30 -6.10 -16.81
CA ALA A 14 3.76 -4.76 -16.67
C ALA A 14 4.24 -4.09 -15.37
N ASN A 15 4.71 -2.86 -15.48
CA ASN A 15 5.17 -2.07 -14.33
C ASN A 15 4.05 -1.91 -13.29
N PHE A 16 4.40 -1.97 -12.00
CA PHE A 16 3.43 -1.80 -10.90
C PHE A 16 2.64 -0.50 -11.03
N ALA A 17 3.31 0.62 -11.28
CA ALA A 17 2.65 1.92 -11.33
C ALA A 17 1.68 2.04 -12.51
N ASP A 18 1.96 1.38 -13.65
CA ASP A 18 1.04 1.34 -14.79
C ASP A 18 -0.21 0.52 -14.47
N ARG A 19 -0.04 -0.66 -13.84
CA ARG A 19 -1.18 -1.48 -13.37
C ARG A 19 -2.02 -0.74 -12.32
N LEU A 20 -1.36 -0.01 -11.43
CA LEU A 20 -2.03 0.82 -10.43
C LEU A 20 -2.81 1.96 -11.09
N ALA A 21 -2.21 2.66 -12.04
CA ALA A 21 -2.86 3.75 -12.77
C ALA A 21 -4.10 3.25 -13.51
N GLU A 22 -4.01 2.11 -14.18
CA GLU A 22 -5.15 1.47 -14.82
C GLU A 22 -6.27 1.13 -13.82
N ALA A 23 -5.92 0.59 -12.64
CA ALA A 23 -6.92 0.25 -11.60
C ALA A 23 -7.61 1.51 -11.05
N VAL A 24 -6.85 2.58 -10.79
CA VAL A 24 -7.38 3.88 -10.31
C VAL A 24 -8.31 4.51 -11.35
N GLU A 25 -7.90 4.58 -12.61
CA GLU A 25 -8.69 5.16 -13.70
C GLU A 25 -9.98 4.37 -13.94
N ARG A 26 -9.88 3.03 -14.04
CA ARG A 26 -11.03 2.15 -14.25
C ARG A 26 -12.09 2.30 -13.17
N LYS A 27 -11.67 2.44 -11.91
CA LYS A 27 -12.56 2.57 -10.76
C LYS A 27 -12.91 4.02 -10.40
N ARG A 28 -12.21 4.99 -10.98
CA ARG A 28 -12.26 6.40 -10.60
C ARG A 28 -12.12 6.56 -9.09
N SER A 29 -11.07 5.93 -8.54
CA SER A 29 -10.86 5.85 -7.09
C SER A 29 -9.38 5.71 -6.77
N GLN A 30 -8.91 6.57 -5.88
CA GLN A 30 -7.58 6.50 -5.25
C GLN A 30 -7.64 5.86 -3.85
N LEU A 31 -8.80 5.28 -3.49
CA LEU A 31 -9.01 4.72 -2.16
C LEU A 31 -8.21 3.42 -1.97
N VAL A 32 -7.47 3.37 -0.87
CA VAL A 32 -6.86 2.18 -0.29
C VAL A 32 -7.62 1.80 0.96
N VAL A 33 -8.22 0.62 0.99
CA VAL A 33 -8.84 0.11 2.20
C VAL A 33 -7.83 -0.71 3.00
N GLY A 34 -7.46 -0.22 4.18
CA GLY A 34 -6.62 -0.96 5.12
C GLY A 34 -7.40 -2.10 5.77
N LEU A 35 -6.78 -3.28 5.82
CA LEU A 35 -7.32 -4.47 6.47
C LEU A 35 -6.53 -4.74 7.75
N ASP A 36 -7.01 -4.14 8.84
CA ASP A 36 -6.38 -4.14 10.17
C ASP A 36 -7.34 -4.86 11.17
N PRO A 37 -7.52 -6.20 11.07
CA PRO A 37 -8.51 -6.91 11.87
C PRO A 37 -8.08 -7.01 13.33
N VAL A 38 -8.91 -6.53 14.24
CA VAL A 38 -8.75 -6.69 15.69
C VAL A 38 -9.83 -7.67 16.16
N VAL A 39 -9.45 -8.80 16.74
CA VAL A 39 -10.36 -9.89 17.11
C VAL A 39 -11.54 -9.39 17.94
N ASP A 40 -11.29 -8.57 18.97
CA ASP A 40 -12.32 -8.03 19.86
C ASP A 40 -13.27 -7.03 19.18
N LEU A 41 -12.91 -6.53 18.01
CA LEU A 41 -13.71 -5.57 17.26
C LEU A 41 -14.48 -6.19 16.09
N LEU A 42 -14.30 -7.48 15.82
CA LEU A 42 -15.04 -8.19 14.77
C LEU A 42 -16.55 -8.14 15.00
N PRO A 43 -17.38 -8.28 13.96
CA PRO A 43 -18.82 -8.49 14.10
C PRO A 43 -19.14 -9.66 15.06
N VAL A 44 -20.24 -9.56 15.80
CA VAL A 44 -20.60 -10.52 16.86
C VAL A 44 -20.68 -11.96 16.31
N GLU A 45 -21.20 -12.11 15.10
CA GLU A 45 -21.32 -13.41 14.42
C GLU A 45 -19.98 -14.07 14.04
N LEU A 46 -18.91 -13.30 13.98
CA LEU A 46 -17.56 -13.79 13.74
C LEU A 46 -16.74 -13.92 15.05
N ARG A 47 -17.18 -13.29 16.13
CA ARG A 47 -16.58 -13.45 17.46
C ARG A 47 -17.07 -14.75 18.08
N GLY A 48 -16.23 -15.51 18.70
CA GLY A 48 -16.59 -16.78 19.33
C GLY A 48 -16.36 -17.98 18.44
N GLU A 49 -15.75 -17.79 17.30
CA GLU A 49 -15.16 -18.90 16.56
C GLU A 49 -13.91 -19.40 17.29
N ASP A 50 -13.67 -20.71 17.23
CA ASP A 50 -12.57 -21.36 17.94
C ASP A 50 -11.19 -20.93 17.38
N ASP A 51 -11.14 -20.45 16.12
CA ASP A 51 -9.92 -19.96 15.48
C ASP A 51 -10.01 -18.47 15.12
N PRO A 52 -9.38 -17.58 15.91
CA PRO A 52 -9.35 -16.13 15.64
C PRO A 52 -8.75 -15.75 14.28
N ALA A 53 -7.79 -16.53 13.76
CA ALA A 53 -7.18 -16.24 12.46
C ALA A 53 -8.17 -16.45 11.31
N SER A 54 -8.94 -17.53 11.34
CA SER A 54 -10.02 -17.79 10.38
C SER A 54 -11.12 -16.75 10.47
N ALA A 55 -11.48 -16.27 11.67
CA ALA A 55 -12.44 -15.20 11.87
C ALA A 55 -11.95 -13.89 11.23
N CYS A 56 -10.68 -13.54 11.43
CA CYS A 56 -10.05 -12.38 10.79
C CYS A 56 -10.01 -12.52 9.27
N ALA A 57 -9.68 -13.69 8.73
CA ALA A 57 -9.68 -13.93 7.28
C ALA A 57 -11.07 -13.73 6.68
N ARG A 58 -12.11 -14.37 7.28
CA ARG A 58 -13.50 -14.18 6.80
C ARG A 58 -13.99 -12.74 6.89
N PHE A 59 -13.64 -12.05 7.97
CA PHE A 59 -13.94 -10.61 8.08
C PHE A 59 -13.29 -9.83 6.94
N CYS A 60 -11.99 -9.99 6.73
CA CYS A 60 -11.26 -9.29 5.68
C CYS A 60 -11.78 -9.62 4.28
N CYS A 61 -12.09 -10.90 3.99
CA CYS A 61 -12.70 -11.28 2.71
C CYS A 61 -14.06 -10.63 2.50
N GLY A 62 -14.92 -10.60 3.53
CA GLY A 62 -16.20 -9.92 3.43
C GLY A 62 -16.09 -8.38 3.30
N ILE A 63 -15.04 -7.77 3.88
CA ILE A 63 -14.71 -6.36 3.62
C ILE A 63 -14.26 -6.19 2.17
N ILE A 64 -13.41 -7.07 1.64
CA ILE A 64 -12.96 -7.04 0.23
C ILE A 64 -14.17 -7.07 -0.70
N ASP A 65 -15.13 -7.98 -0.50
CA ASP A 65 -16.35 -8.04 -1.31
C ASP A 65 -17.13 -6.72 -1.31
N ALA A 66 -17.27 -6.14 -0.12
CA ALA A 66 -18.03 -4.90 0.06
C ALA A 66 -17.36 -3.68 -0.58
N VAL A 67 -16.03 -3.62 -0.58
CA VAL A 67 -15.28 -2.44 -1.02
C VAL A 67 -14.72 -2.55 -2.44
N ALA A 68 -14.67 -3.76 -3.01
CA ALA A 68 -14.12 -3.99 -4.35
C ALA A 68 -14.72 -3.10 -5.45
N PRO A 69 -16.01 -2.73 -5.45
CA PRO A 69 -16.53 -1.78 -6.43
C PRO A 69 -15.96 -0.37 -6.32
N TYR A 70 -15.45 0.03 -5.15
CA TYR A 70 -15.13 1.41 -4.81
C TYR A 70 -13.64 1.67 -4.55
N ALA A 71 -12.87 0.65 -4.16
CA ALA A 71 -11.44 0.78 -3.87
C ALA A 71 -10.59 0.26 -5.03
N ALA A 72 -9.48 0.94 -5.35
CA ALA A 72 -8.48 0.42 -6.28
C ALA A 72 -7.54 -0.58 -5.60
N VAL A 73 -7.33 -0.42 -4.30
CA VAL A 73 -6.29 -1.11 -3.53
C VAL A 73 -6.84 -1.60 -2.20
N VAL A 74 -6.40 -2.77 -1.76
CA VAL A 74 -6.48 -3.20 -0.36
C VAL A 74 -5.08 -3.33 0.23
N LYS A 75 -4.97 -3.04 1.52
CA LYS A 75 -3.69 -3.02 2.22
C LYS A 75 -3.77 -3.79 3.55
N PRO A 76 -3.60 -5.12 3.51
CA PRO A 76 -3.49 -5.92 4.73
C PRO A 76 -2.30 -5.47 5.58
N GLN A 77 -2.53 -5.23 6.87
CA GLN A 77 -1.50 -4.88 7.83
C GLN A 77 -0.95 -6.15 8.47
N SER A 78 0.28 -6.55 8.08
CA SER A 78 0.90 -7.81 8.49
C SER A 78 0.90 -8.03 10.00
N ALA A 79 1.11 -6.98 10.79
CA ALA A 79 1.22 -7.08 12.24
C ALA A 79 -0.02 -7.70 12.93
N PHE A 80 -1.24 -7.43 12.43
CA PHE A 80 -2.46 -7.99 13.01
C PHE A 80 -2.60 -9.49 12.75
N PHE A 81 -2.04 -9.95 11.65
CA PHE A 81 -2.02 -11.38 11.30
C PHE A 81 -0.85 -12.09 12.00
N GLU A 82 0.35 -11.51 11.96
CA GLU A 82 1.54 -12.07 12.63
C GLU A 82 1.32 -12.27 14.14
N ALA A 83 0.56 -11.38 14.78
CA ALA A 83 0.19 -11.51 16.20
C ALA A 83 -0.65 -12.76 16.52
N LEU A 84 -1.27 -13.37 15.51
CA LEU A 84 -2.05 -14.62 15.63
C LEU A 84 -1.21 -15.88 15.34
N GLY A 85 0.11 -15.74 15.20
CA GLY A 85 1.03 -16.85 14.97
C GLY A 85 0.91 -17.47 13.57
N PHE A 86 1.18 -18.77 13.47
CA PHE A 86 1.20 -19.49 12.18
C PHE A 86 -0.12 -19.39 11.41
N ASP A 87 -1.24 -19.59 12.09
CA ASP A 87 -2.57 -19.51 11.47
C ASP A 87 -2.89 -18.09 10.99
N GLY A 88 -2.42 -17.06 11.71
CA GLY A 88 -2.53 -15.68 11.26
C GLY A 88 -1.72 -15.38 9.98
N VAL A 89 -0.50 -15.91 9.86
CA VAL A 89 0.29 -15.77 8.63
C VAL A 89 -0.40 -16.46 7.45
N ARG A 90 -0.98 -17.65 7.66
CA ARG A 90 -1.80 -18.34 6.65
C ARG A 90 -3.02 -17.51 6.26
N ALA A 91 -3.72 -16.91 7.23
CA ALA A 91 -4.85 -16.02 6.98
C ALA A 91 -4.45 -14.78 6.16
N LEU A 92 -3.25 -14.22 6.39
CA LEU A 92 -2.72 -13.12 5.58
C LEU A 92 -2.56 -13.54 4.10
N GLU A 93 -2.01 -14.73 3.84
CA GLU A 93 -1.87 -15.27 2.49
C GLU A 93 -3.23 -15.44 1.80
N GLU A 94 -4.21 -15.98 2.51
CA GLU A 94 -5.59 -16.15 2.02
C GLU A 94 -6.21 -14.79 1.66
N VAL A 95 -6.13 -13.81 2.56
CA VAL A 95 -6.68 -12.45 2.35
C VAL A 95 -6.02 -11.76 1.16
N CYS A 96 -4.70 -11.86 1.03
CA CYS A 96 -3.97 -11.30 -0.12
C CYS A 96 -4.38 -11.94 -1.44
N ALA A 97 -4.49 -13.28 -1.48
CA ALA A 97 -4.94 -14.01 -2.66
C ALA A 97 -6.39 -13.65 -3.03
N TYR A 98 -7.26 -13.53 -2.02
CA TYR A 98 -8.66 -13.13 -2.21
C TYR A 98 -8.77 -11.72 -2.79
N GLY A 99 -8.01 -10.74 -2.24
CA GLY A 99 -7.98 -9.37 -2.77
C GLY A 99 -7.61 -9.30 -4.25
N ARG A 100 -6.58 -10.05 -4.67
CA ARG A 100 -6.21 -10.14 -6.09
C ARG A 100 -7.30 -10.80 -6.94
N SER A 101 -7.93 -11.88 -6.46
CA SER A 101 -9.03 -12.54 -7.19
C SER A 101 -10.25 -11.63 -7.37
N ALA A 102 -10.46 -10.68 -6.45
CA ALA A 102 -11.47 -9.64 -6.54
C ALA A 102 -11.07 -8.47 -7.48
N GLY A 103 -9.92 -8.55 -8.16
CA GLY A 103 -9.42 -7.53 -9.09
C GLY A 103 -8.87 -6.27 -8.43
N LEU A 104 -8.42 -6.38 -7.18
CA LEU A 104 -7.78 -5.32 -6.43
C LEU A 104 -6.26 -5.42 -6.50
N ILE A 105 -5.57 -4.29 -6.46
CA ILE A 105 -4.15 -4.24 -6.16
C ILE A 105 -3.96 -4.50 -4.66
N VAL A 106 -3.00 -5.33 -4.31
CA VAL A 106 -2.70 -5.69 -2.91
C VAL A 106 -1.36 -5.10 -2.50
N ILE A 107 -1.34 -4.27 -1.46
CA ILE A 107 -0.13 -3.75 -0.83
C ILE A 107 0.04 -4.43 0.54
N ALA A 108 1.09 -5.22 0.74
CA ALA A 108 1.41 -5.76 2.06
C ALA A 108 2.04 -4.66 2.94
N ASP A 109 1.33 -4.26 3.99
CA ASP A 109 1.83 -3.24 4.92
C ASP A 109 2.68 -3.90 6.03
N ALA A 110 3.93 -4.22 5.69
CA ALA A 110 4.84 -4.99 6.53
C ALA A 110 6.01 -4.18 7.11
N LYS A 111 6.33 -3.04 6.48
CA LYS A 111 7.41 -2.12 6.88
C LYS A 111 8.74 -2.83 7.16
N ARG A 112 9.09 -3.80 6.31
CA ARG A 112 10.33 -4.59 6.46
C ARG A 112 11.56 -3.72 6.19
N GLY A 113 12.68 -4.11 6.81
CA GLY A 113 13.98 -3.51 6.59
C GLY A 113 15.05 -4.43 7.17
N ASP A 114 16.00 -4.86 6.33
CA ASP A 114 17.14 -5.68 6.71
C ASP A 114 18.19 -5.61 5.59
N ILE A 115 19.36 -6.21 5.79
CA ILE A 115 20.47 -6.15 4.85
C ILE A 115 20.76 -7.52 4.19
N GLY A 116 21.45 -7.50 3.06
CA GLY A 116 22.04 -8.67 2.40
C GLY A 116 21.04 -9.79 2.12
N SER A 117 21.34 -11.00 2.58
CA SER A 117 20.52 -12.19 2.36
C SER A 117 19.13 -12.12 3.04
N THR A 118 19.04 -11.44 4.18
CA THR A 118 17.77 -11.27 4.91
C THR A 118 16.82 -10.35 4.13
N ALA A 119 17.32 -9.23 3.59
CA ALA A 119 16.53 -8.36 2.71
C ALA A 119 16.02 -9.11 1.47
N ARG A 120 16.86 -9.98 0.88
CA ARG A 120 16.47 -10.87 -0.23
C ARG A 120 15.35 -11.83 0.17
N ALA A 121 15.45 -12.44 1.37
CA ALA A 121 14.40 -13.32 1.87
C ALA A 121 13.07 -12.58 2.07
N TYR A 122 13.09 -11.33 2.53
CA TYR A 122 11.89 -10.49 2.61
C TYR A 122 11.32 -10.14 1.23
N ALA A 123 12.14 -9.76 0.26
CA ALA A 123 11.67 -9.51 -1.10
C ALA A 123 10.98 -10.75 -1.69
N ALA A 124 11.62 -11.92 -1.55
CA ALA A 124 11.05 -13.20 -2.00
C ALA A 124 9.74 -13.54 -1.28
N ALA A 125 9.63 -13.25 0.02
CA ALA A 125 8.43 -13.56 0.79
C ALA A 125 7.21 -12.73 0.36
N PHE A 126 7.40 -11.47 -0.03
CA PHE A 126 6.29 -10.54 -0.27
C PHE A 126 6.00 -10.29 -1.75
N VAL A 127 7.01 -10.10 -2.59
CA VAL A 127 6.83 -9.55 -3.93
C VAL A 127 7.45 -10.37 -5.07
N GLU A 128 7.94 -11.56 -4.77
CA GLU A 128 8.42 -12.50 -5.80
C GLU A 128 7.52 -13.75 -5.86
N PRO A 129 7.39 -14.40 -7.03
CA PRO A 129 6.70 -15.68 -7.14
C PRO A 129 7.35 -16.75 -6.26
N ARG A 130 6.54 -17.60 -5.64
CA ARG A 130 6.99 -18.71 -4.79
C ARG A 130 6.73 -20.05 -5.49
N GLY A 131 7.66 -20.44 -6.34
CA GLY A 131 7.47 -21.60 -7.23
C GLY A 131 6.36 -21.33 -8.24
N ALA A 132 5.30 -22.14 -8.24
CA ALA A 132 4.13 -21.95 -9.11
C ALA A 132 3.09 -20.95 -8.53
N ALA A 133 3.25 -20.56 -7.27
CA ALA A 133 2.34 -19.60 -6.65
C ALA A 133 2.73 -18.16 -6.99
N PRO A 134 1.74 -17.25 -7.18
CA PRO A 134 2.03 -15.84 -7.39
C PRO A 134 2.67 -15.19 -6.14
N PRO A 135 3.24 -13.99 -6.27
CA PRO A 135 3.70 -13.21 -5.11
C PRO A 135 2.61 -13.05 -4.05
N LEU A 136 2.99 -12.86 -2.79
CA LEU A 136 2.02 -12.56 -1.72
C LEU A 136 1.23 -11.29 -2.02
N ALA A 137 1.91 -10.25 -2.48
CA ALA A 137 1.30 -8.95 -2.78
C ALA A 137 1.88 -8.34 -4.07
N ASP A 138 1.20 -7.33 -4.61
CA ASP A 138 1.68 -6.55 -5.75
C ASP A 138 2.75 -5.54 -5.33
N ALA A 139 2.71 -5.07 -4.08
CA ALA A 139 3.68 -4.16 -3.49
C ALA A 139 3.84 -4.41 -1.99
N VAL A 140 4.94 -3.90 -1.43
CA VAL A 140 5.23 -3.99 0.00
C VAL A 140 5.73 -2.66 0.55
N THR A 141 5.41 -2.34 1.80
CA THR A 141 5.99 -1.20 2.52
C THR A 141 7.31 -1.59 3.17
N VAL A 142 8.31 -0.71 3.11
CA VAL A 142 9.65 -0.93 3.64
C VAL A 142 10.16 0.27 4.43
N ASN A 143 11.09 0.01 5.35
CA ASN A 143 11.79 1.05 6.08
C ASN A 143 13.15 1.33 5.40
N PRO A 144 13.40 2.55 4.89
CA PRO A 144 14.61 2.87 4.15
C PRO A 144 15.83 3.20 5.04
N TYR A 145 15.71 3.15 6.35
CA TYR A 145 16.73 3.59 7.30
C TYR A 145 18.09 2.91 7.12
N LEU A 146 18.11 1.68 6.59
CA LEU A 146 19.35 0.92 6.37
C LEU A 146 20.05 1.25 5.03
N GLY A 147 19.49 2.14 4.21
CA GLY A 147 20.11 2.61 2.97
C GLY A 147 19.80 1.75 1.73
N ARG A 148 20.43 2.13 0.58
CA ARG A 148 20.11 1.59 -0.74
C ARG A 148 20.37 0.09 -0.87
N ASP A 149 21.48 -0.40 -0.35
CA ASP A 149 21.86 -1.81 -0.44
C ASP A 149 20.88 -2.74 0.25
N ALA A 150 20.23 -2.27 1.32
CA ALA A 150 19.14 -2.96 1.99
C ALA A 150 17.85 -3.04 1.15
N LEU A 151 17.63 -2.08 0.27
CA LEU A 151 16.46 -2.02 -0.61
C LEU A 151 16.71 -2.68 -1.97
N GLU A 152 17.96 -2.90 -2.37
CA GLU A 152 18.29 -3.44 -3.70
C GLU A 152 17.58 -4.76 -4.04
N PRO A 153 17.39 -5.73 -3.13
CA PRO A 153 16.60 -6.93 -3.44
C PRO A 153 15.15 -6.63 -3.83
N PHE A 154 14.52 -5.64 -3.20
CA PHE A 154 13.16 -5.19 -3.54
C PHE A 154 13.12 -4.42 -4.86
N LEU A 155 14.11 -3.54 -5.12
CA LEU A 155 14.25 -2.84 -6.38
C LEU A 155 14.46 -3.82 -7.55
N ALA A 156 15.26 -4.88 -7.32
CA ALA A 156 15.43 -5.95 -8.28
C ALA A 156 14.11 -6.71 -8.57
N ALA A 157 13.29 -6.95 -7.55
CA ALA A 157 11.95 -7.52 -7.74
C ALA A 157 11.02 -6.57 -8.52
N CYS A 158 11.09 -5.26 -8.27
CA CYS A 158 10.35 -4.27 -9.07
C CYS A 158 10.72 -4.36 -10.57
N ARG A 159 12.01 -4.46 -10.88
CA ARG A 159 12.49 -4.59 -12.27
C ARG A 159 12.08 -5.90 -12.93
N ARG A 160 12.18 -7.01 -12.21
CA ARG A 160 12.02 -8.35 -12.76
C ARG A 160 10.58 -8.84 -12.76
N GLU A 161 9.84 -8.55 -11.68
CA GLU A 161 8.50 -9.09 -11.44
C GLU A 161 7.40 -8.03 -11.63
N GLY A 162 7.75 -6.78 -11.96
CA GLY A 162 6.78 -5.68 -12.02
C GLY A 162 6.15 -5.37 -10.65
N ALA A 163 6.87 -5.64 -9.57
CA ALA A 163 6.41 -5.37 -8.21
C ALA A 163 6.47 -3.88 -7.87
N GLY A 164 5.79 -3.48 -6.80
CA GLY A 164 5.84 -2.14 -6.23
C GLY A 164 6.52 -2.11 -4.86
N LEU A 165 7.10 -0.96 -4.53
CA LEU A 165 7.74 -0.70 -3.25
C LEU A 165 7.24 0.63 -2.68
N PHE A 166 6.90 0.68 -1.39
CA PHE A 166 6.55 1.93 -0.71
C PHE A 166 7.49 2.17 0.47
N CYS A 167 8.37 3.17 0.34
CA CYS A 167 9.32 3.56 1.37
C CYS A 167 8.69 4.52 2.38
N LEU A 168 8.97 4.33 3.68
CA LEU A 168 8.60 5.30 4.71
C LEU A 168 9.39 6.58 4.51
N VAL A 169 8.72 7.72 4.34
CA VAL A 169 9.35 9.04 4.17
C VAL A 169 8.96 9.97 5.31
N LYS A 170 7.67 10.25 5.48
CA LYS A 170 7.16 11.07 6.58
C LYS A 170 5.92 10.41 7.16
N THR A 171 5.93 10.13 8.45
CA THR A 171 4.84 9.39 9.11
C THR A 171 3.99 10.30 9.98
N SER A 172 2.72 9.94 10.21
CA SER A 172 1.72 10.77 10.90
C SER A 172 1.77 10.70 12.43
N ASN A 173 2.59 9.80 13.02
CA ASN A 173 2.70 9.66 14.46
C ASN A 173 3.57 10.77 15.08
N ALA A 174 3.23 11.22 16.27
CA ALA A 174 3.93 12.32 16.95
C ALA A 174 5.44 12.06 17.13
N GLY A 175 5.84 10.83 17.50
CA GLY A 175 7.26 10.46 17.64
C GLY A 175 8.05 10.43 16.33
N GLY A 176 7.38 10.58 15.17
CA GLY A 176 8.08 10.74 13.89
C GLY A 176 8.99 11.96 13.87
N ALA A 177 8.64 13.03 14.57
CA ALA A 177 9.43 14.25 14.65
C ALA A 177 10.82 14.05 15.29
N ASP A 178 10.96 13.10 16.22
CA ASP A 178 12.24 12.82 16.90
C ASP A 178 13.35 12.43 15.94
N VAL A 179 12.99 11.87 14.79
CA VAL A 179 13.91 11.39 13.76
C VAL A 179 13.74 12.17 12.45
N GLN A 180 12.51 12.27 11.96
CA GLN A 180 12.24 12.73 10.61
C GLN A 180 12.43 14.25 10.46
N ASP A 181 12.24 15.02 11.53
CA ASP A 181 12.36 16.49 11.54
C ASP A 181 13.74 16.99 12.01
N VAL A 182 14.71 16.08 12.15
CA VAL A 182 16.11 16.46 12.41
C VAL A 182 16.63 17.26 11.22
N THR A 183 17.19 18.45 11.53
CA THR A 183 17.81 19.31 10.52
C THR A 183 19.23 18.81 10.18
N LEU A 184 19.47 18.62 8.90
CA LEU A 184 20.79 18.25 8.38
C LEU A 184 21.69 19.49 8.19
N SER A 185 22.98 19.26 7.94
CA SER A 185 23.99 20.32 7.76
C SER A 185 23.72 21.24 6.57
N ASP A 186 22.92 20.79 5.60
CA ASP A 186 22.50 21.57 4.42
C ASP A 186 21.16 22.30 4.62
N GLY A 187 20.61 22.24 5.83
CA GLY A 187 19.35 22.89 6.23
C GLY A 187 18.07 22.11 5.89
N ARG A 188 18.17 21.00 5.18
CA ARG A 188 17.01 20.13 4.93
C ARG A 188 16.65 19.32 6.18
N LEU A 189 15.38 18.94 6.29
CA LEU A 189 14.95 17.94 7.25
C LEU A 189 15.31 16.53 6.77
N LEU A 190 15.53 15.60 7.70
CA LEU A 190 15.90 14.22 7.36
C LEU A 190 14.87 13.57 6.41
N TRP A 191 13.56 13.77 6.63
CA TRP A 191 12.55 13.22 5.74
C TRP A 191 12.64 13.76 4.30
N GLN A 192 13.04 15.04 4.12
CA GLN A 192 13.24 15.63 2.79
C GLN A 192 14.45 15.00 2.07
N HIS A 193 15.50 14.70 2.82
CA HIS A 193 16.64 13.96 2.28
C HIS A 193 16.24 12.55 1.86
N VAL A 194 15.50 11.82 2.71
CA VAL A 194 14.98 10.48 2.40
C VAL A 194 14.06 10.52 1.17
N ALA A 195 13.21 11.55 1.02
CA ALA A 195 12.40 11.74 -0.19
C ALA A 195 13.28 11.84 -1.45
N GLY A 196 14.38 12.60 -1.39
CA GLY A 196 15.35 12.68 -2.48
C GLY A 196 15.95 11.33 -2.86
N LEU A 197 16.33 10.51 -1.87
CA LEU A 197 16.84 9.15 -2.09
C LEU A 197 15.78 8.23 -2.70
N VAL A 198 14.53 8.28 -2.22
CA VAL A 198 13.41 7.48 -2.77
C VAL A 198 13.16 7.83 -4.23
N ARG A 199 13.22 9.11 -4.60
CA ARG A 199 13.14 9.54 -6.00
C ARG A 199 14.26 8.92 -6.83
N GLU A 200 15.51 9.07 -6.39
CA GLU A 200 16.68 8.52 -7.07
C GLU A 200 16.59 7.00 -7.27
N TRP A 201 16.14 6.26 -6.25
CA TRP A 201 15.97 4.80 -6.34
C TRP A 201 14.85 4.39 -7.31
N GLY A 202 13.88 5.27 -7.52
CA GLY A 202 12.73 5.04 -8.40
C GLY A 202 12.91 5.52 -9.83
N ASP A 203 13.95 6.30 -10.15
CA ASP A 203 14.12 6.94 -11.47
C ASP A 203 14.14 5.92 -12.64
N GLU A 204 14.79 4.76 -12.44
CA GLU A 204 14.86 3.68 -13.45
C GLU A 204 13.60 2.79 -13.49
N LEU A 205 12.64 3.04 -12.60
CA LEU A 205 11.42 2.22 -12.40
C LEU A 205 10.15 2.99 -12.76
N VAL A 206 10.29 4.09 -13.49
CA VAL A 206 9.17 4.85 -14.03
C VAL A 206 8.55 4.08 -15.18
N GLY A 207 7.23 3.84 -15.09
CA GLY A 207 6.46 3.16 -16.13
C GLY A 207 5.96 4.08 -17.23
N ASP A 208 5.22 3.53 -18.17
CA ASP A 208 4.69 4.25 -19.35
C ASP A 208 3.68 5.36 -18.98
N ARG A 209 3.06 5.26 -17.79
CA ARG A 209 2.15 6.28 -17.24
C ARG A 209 2.88 7.42 -16.52
N GLY A 210 4.21 7.44 -16.53
CA GLY A 210 5.05 8.48 -15.94
C GLY A 210 5.18 8.42 -14.42
N LEU A 211 4.72 7.33 -13.77
CA LEU A 211 4.83 7.09 -12.34
C LEU A 211 5.80 5.95 -12.05
N SER A 212 6.53 6.07 -10.95
CA SER A 212 7.51 5.08 -10.51
C SER A 212 6.87 3.93 -9.73
N ALA A 213 7.39 2.72 -9.91
CA ALA A 213 7.07 1.56 -9.07
C ALA A 213 7.60 1.71 -7.63
N VAL A 214 8.46 2.70 -7.36
CA VAL A 214 8.89 3.06 -6.01
C VAL A 214 8.05 4.22 -5.52
N GLY A 215 7.15 3.93 -4.56
CA GLY A 215 6.28 4.87 -3.89
C GLY A 215 6.85 5.35 -2.55
N ALA A 216 6.17 6.32 -1.95
CA ALA A 216 6.52 6.89 -0.66
C ALA A 216 5.31 6.93 0.28
N VAL A 217 5.50 6.55 1.54
CA VAL A 217 4.49 6.74 2.59
C VAL A 217 4.67 8.13 3.19
N VAL A 218 3.63 8.95 3.09
CA VAL A 218 3.58 10.32 3.61
C VAL A 218 2.27 10.53 4.37
N GLY A 219 2.35 10.94 5.64
CA GLY A 219 1.16 11.17 6.47
C GLY A 219 0.26 12.26 5.91
N ALA A 220 -1.06 12.04 5.92
CA ALA A 220 -2.06 12.98 5.38
C ALA A 220 -2.44 14.10 6.36
N THR A 221 -1.90 14.12 7.58
CA THR A 221 -2.32 15.03 8.65
C THR A 221 -1.79 16.46 8.53
N PHE A 222 -0.82 16.70 7.67
CA PHE A 222 -0.19 18.00 7.47
C PHE A 222 -0.16 18.36 5.97
N PRO A 223 -1.12 19.17 5.48
CA PRO A 223 -1.24 19.51 4.06
C PRO A 223 0.03 20.14 3.45
N GLN A 224 0.78 20.93 4.23
CA GLN A 224 2.03 21.55 3.77
C GLN A 224 3.12 20.50 3.51
N GLU A 225 3.20 19.45 4.35
CA GLU A 225 4.15 18.35 4.16
C GLU A 225 3.77 17.49 2.96
N VAL A 226 2.47 17.29 2.71
CA VAL A 226 1.97 16.60 1.51
C VAL A 226 2.35 17.37 0.23
N ALA A 227 2.14 18.70 0.22
CA ALA A 227 2.51 19.55 -0.92
C ALA A 227 4.02 19.54 -1.17
N GLU A 228 4.82 19.65 -0.10
CA GLU A 228 6.28 19.59 -0.19
C GLU A 228 6.77 18.22 -0.64
N ALA A 229 6.19 17.12 -0.12
CA ALA A 229 6.51 15.78 -0.56
C ALA A 229 6.23 15.60 -2.06
N ARG A 230 5.09 16.10 -2.57
CA ARG A 230 4.79 16.05 -4.01
C ARG A 230 5.80 16.83 -4.84
N ARG A 231 6.25 17.99 -4.35
CA ARG A 231 7.28 18.79 -5.04
C ARG A 231 8.62 18.05 -5.12
N LEU A 232 9.00 17.33 -4.07
CA LEU A 232 10.23 16.54 -4.01
C LEU A 232 10.15 15.24 -4.82
N LEU A 233 8.95 14.69 -4.96
CA LEU A 233 8.65 13.36 -5.50
C LEU A 233 7.67 13.44 -6.70
N PRO A 234 8.00 14.10 -7.80
CA PRO A 234 7.05 14.39 -8.88
C PRO A 234 6.50 13.15 -9.58
N GLN A 235 7.24 12.05 -9.67
CA GLN A 235 6.84 10.82 -10.34
C GLN A 235 6.53 9.67 -9.37
N THR A 236 6.65 9.90 -8.07
CA THR A 236 6.45 8.87 -7.04
C THR A 236 4.98 8.79 -6.64
N VAL A 237 4.44 7.58 -6.52
CA VAL A 237 3.11 7.38 -5.94
C VAL A 237 3.17 7.63 -4.44
N LEU A 238 2.39 8.60 -3.94
CA LEU A 238 2.30 8.86 -2.50
C LEU A 238 1.22 7.97 -1.87
N LEU A 239 1.57 7.17 -0.88
CA LEU A 239 0.62 6.46 -0.03
C LEU A 239 0.36 7.32 1.21
N LEU A 240 -0.87 7.80 1.35
CA LEU A 240 -1.28 8.81 2.31
C LEU A 240 -2.18 8.20 3.40
N PRO A 241 -1.61 7.65 4.49
CA PRO A 241 -2.39 7.23 5.65
C PRO A 241 -2.83 8.43 6.48
N GLY A 242 -3.97 8.29 7.20
CA GLY A 242 -4.41 9.29 8.19
C GLY A 242 -5.73 9.98 7.86
N ILE A 243 -6.39 9.65 6.75
CA ILE A 243 -7.73 10.16 6.44
C ILE A 243 -8.78 9.45 7.30
N GLY A 244 -9.72 10.21 7.84
CA GLY A 244 -10.81 9.75 8.70
C GLY A 244 -10.39 9.57 10.15
N ALA A 245 -10.03 8.36 10.59
CA ALA A 245 -9.78 8.03 11.99
C ALA A 245 -8.62 8.81 12.68
N GLN A 246 -7.73 9.45 11.91
CA GLN A 246 -6.63 10.28 12.44
C GLN A 246 -6.86 11.78 12.22
N GLY A 247 -8.05 12.18 11.77
CA GLY A 247 -8.46 13.59 11.66
C GLY A 247 -8.15 14.26 10.32
N GLY A 248 -7.45 13.62 9.38
CA GLY A 248 -7.23 14.14 8.03
C GLY A 248 -8.53 14.18 7.22
N ALA A 249 -8.75 15.25 6.45
CA ALA A 249 -9.85 15.39 5.51
C ALA A 249 -9.39 15.16 4.06
N PRO A 250 -10.27 14.73 3.14
CA PRO A 250 -9.92 14.59 1.72
C PRO A 250 -9.31 15.86 1.11
N ALA A 251 -9.76 17.05 1.52
CA ALA A 251 -9.22 18.33 1.04
C ALA A 251 -7.73 18.54 1.37
N ASP A 252 -7.25 17.94 2.46
CA ASP A 252 -5.86 18.09 2.93
C ASP A 252 -4.84 17.46 1.99
N VAL A 253 -5.28 16.57 1.11
CA VAL A 253 -4.40 15.80 0.21
C VAL A 253 -4.52 16.22 -1.26
N ALA A 254 -5.28 17.26 -1.58
CA ALA A 254 -5.48 17.72 -2.97
C ALA A 254 -4.15 17.96 -3.71
N ALA A 255 -3.16 18.56 -3.04
CA ALA A 255 -1.84 18.83 -3.62
C ALA A 255 -1.07 17.57 -4.05
N ALA A 256 -1.42 16.39 -3.52
CA ALA A 256 -0.77 15.14 -3.86
C ALA A 256 -1.06 14.65 -5.29
N PHE A 257 -2.15 15.12 -5.92
CA PHE A 257 -2.64 14.64 -7.20
C PHE A 257 -2.16 15.44 -8.42
N THR A 258 -1.26 16.39 -8.25
CA THR A 258 -0.81 17.26 -9.34
C THR A 258 -0.06 16.54 -10.47
N SER A 259 0.39 15.30 -10.23
CA SER A 259 1.08 14.47 -11.23
C SER A 259 0.19 13.39 -11.87
N GLY A 260 -1.13 13.50 -11.72
CA GLY A 260 -2.09 12.55 -12.30
C GLY A 260 -2.98 11.88 -11.26
N PRO A 261 -4.08 11.24 -11.68
CA PRO A 261 -5.06 10.65 -10.76
C PRO A 261 -4.49 9.51 -9.90
N ALA A 262 -3.50 8.77 -10.40
CA ALA A 262 -2.86 7.68 -9.69
C ALA A 262 -1.59 8.10 -8.94
N SER A 263 -1.22 9.39 -8.95
CA SER A 263 0.00 9.86 -8.30
C SER A 263 -0.08 9.82 -6.78
N ALA A 264 -1.28 9.68 -6.21
CA ALA A 264 -1.47 9.47 -4.78
C ALA A 264 -2.58 8.45 -4.49
N LEU A 265 -2.42 7.74 -3.40
CA LEU A 265 -3.35 6.77 -2.83
C LEU A 265 -3.74 7.22 -1.42
N VAL A 266 -5.02 7.30 -1.14
CA VAL A 266 -5.55 7.71 0.16
C VAL A 266 -5.96 6.49 0.95
N SER A 267 -5.30 6.24 2.08
CA SER A 267 -5.55 5.04 2.88
C SER A 267 -6.49 5.32 4.04
N ALA A 268 -7.61 4.59 4.09
CA ALA A 268 -8.55 4.54 5.19
C ALA A 268 -8.71 3.09 5.66
N SER A 269 -8.64 2.87 6.97
CA SER A 269 -8.78 1.54 7.57
C SER A 269 -9.98 1.51 8.51
N ARG A 270 -9.80 1.87 9.77
CA ARG A 270 -10.81 1.74 10.83
C ARG A 270 -12.15 2.40 10.51
N SER A 271 -12.15 3.55 9.85
CA SER A 271 -13.39 4.26 9.45
C SER A 271 -14.20 3.45 8.45
N VAL A 272 -13.56 2.62 7.63
CA VAL A 272 -14.23 1.75 6.65
C VAL A 272 -14.60 0.42 7.27
N ILE A 273 -13.61 -0.36 7.73
CA ILE A 273 -13.84 -1.75 8.14
C ILE A 273 -14.68 -1.88 9.41
N TYR A 274 -14.73 -0.83 10.24
CA TYR A 274 -15.55 -0.77 11.45
C TYR A 274 -16.67 0.27 11.37
N ALA A 275 -17.09 0.71 10.18
CA ALA A 275 -18.17 1.67 9.97
C ALA A 275 -19.48 1.25 10.67
N PHE A 276 -19.77 -0.06 10.72
CA PHE A 276 -20.95 -0.62 11.37
C PHE A 276 -21.04 -0.32 12.87
N ARG A 277 -19.92 -0.02 13.53
CA ARG A 277 -19.91 0.28 14.97
C ARG A 277 -20.53 1.64 15.31
N ALA A 278 -20.54 2.57 14.37
CA ALA A 278 -21.15 3.89 14.56
C ALA A 278 -22.65 3.90 14.25
N GLY A 279 -23.09 3.16 13.22
CA GLY A 279 -24.45 3.21 12.71
C GLY A 279 -25.28 1.93 12.94
N GLY A 280 -24.67 0.84 13.41
CA GLY A 280 -25.32 -0.48 13.45
C GLY A 280 -25.53 -1.10 12.06
N GLY A 281 -26.29 -2.21 12.02
CA GLY A 281 -26.65 -2.88 10.78
C GLY A 281 -25.62 -3.88 10.28
N ASP A 282 -25.77 -4.30 9.03
CA ASP A 282 -24.86 -5.24 8.38
C ASP A 282 -23.50 -4.58 8.11
N TRP A 283 -22.46 -5.22 8.62
CA TRP A 283 -21.10 -4.67 8.59
C TRP A 283 -20.51 -4.56 7.18
N ARG A 284 -20.89 -5.46 6.25
CA ARG A 284 -20.48 -5.38 4.84
C ARG A 284 -21.10 -4.17 4.16
N SER A 285 -22.41 -4.00 4.33
CA SER A 285 -23.13 -2.85 3.80
C SER A 285 -22.59 -1.53 4.33
N ALA A 286 -22.27 -1.45 5.62
CA ALA A 286 -21.70 -0.25 6.22
C ALA A 286 -20.32 0.06 5.66
N ALA A 287 -19.44 -0.96 5.52
CA ALA A 287 -18.11 -0.79 4.94
C ALA A 287 -18.17 -0.35 3.46
N GLY A 288 -19.05 -0.96 2.67
CA GLY A 288 -19.28 -0.59 1.27
C GLY A 288 -19.77 0.85 1.11
N ALA A 289 -20.72 1.27 1.95
CA ALA A 289 -21.26 2.64 1.93
C ALA A 289 -20.18 3.69 2.27
N GLU A 290 -19.36 3.42 3.29
CA GLU A 290 -18.27 4.34 3.67
C GLU A 290 -17.16 4.37 2.61
N ALA A 291 -16.80 3.21 2.04
CA ALA A 291 -15.84 3.15 0.93
C ALA A 291 -16.35 3.94 -0.29
N ALA A 292 -17.62 3.81 -0.65
CA ALA A 292 -18.24 4.56 -1.73
C ALA A 292 -18.23 6.07 -1.50
N ARG A 293 -18.48 6.49 -0.25
CA ARG A 293 -18.42 7.90 0.15
C ARG A 293 -16.99 8.44 0.01
N LEU A 294 -16.01 7.77 0.62
CA LEU A 294 -14.61 8.19 0.58
C LEU A 294 -14.05 8.20 -0.83
N ALA A 295 -14.36 7.19 -1.65
CA ALA A 295 -13.93 7.15 -3.05
C ALA A 295 -14.40 8.37 -3.83
N ARG A 296 -15.68 8.76 -3.69
CA ARG A 296 -16.23 9.97 -4.33
C ARG A 296 -15.56 11.25 -3.82
N ASP A 297 -15.41 11.37 -2.49
CA ASP A 297 -14.86 12.56 -1.86
C ASP A 297 -13.40 12.78 -2.28
N VAL A 298 -12.58 11.71 -2.28
CA VAL A 298 -11.18 11.78 -2.71
C VAL A 298 -11.06 12.04 -4.22
N TRP A 299 -11.90 11.38 -5.04
CA TRP A 299 -11.92 11.63 -6.49
C TRP A 299 -12.26 13.09 -6.79
N ALA A 300 -13.25 13.66 -6.11
CA ALA A 300 -13.65 15.05 -6.30
C ALA A 300 -12.55 16.06 -6.00
N VAL A 301 -11.76 15.83 -4.92
CA VAL A 301 -10.67 16.75 -4.54
C VAL A 301 -9.40 16.53 -5.37
N SER A 302 -9.27 15.42 -6.05
CA SER A 302 -8.11 15.15 -6.92
C SER A 302 -8.10 16.01 -8.19
N GLY A 303 -9.25 16.53 -8.60
CA GLY A 303 -9.37 17.38 -9.78
C GLY A 303 -9.38 16.64 -11.13
N TRP A 304 -9.61 15.30 -11.12
CA TRP A 304 -9.62 14.43 -12.33
C TRP A 304 -10.97 13.86 -12.68
#